data_39843e9459f8c387d4dc923aeae0b7df
#
_entry.id   39843e9459f8c387d4dc923aeae0b7df
#
_cell.length_a   1.000
_cell.length_b   1.000
_cell.length_c   1.000
_cell.angle_alpha   90.00
_cell.angle_beta   90.00
_cell.angle_gamma   90.00
#
_symmetry.space_group_name_H-M   'P 1'
#
loop_
_entity.id
_entity.type
_entity.pdbx_description
1 polymer ?
#
loop_
_entity_poly.entity_id
_entity_poly.type
_entity_poly.pdbx_seq_one_letter_code
_entity_poly.pdbx_strand_id
1 'polypeptide(L)'
;MIKTFSQWLNEELDARDFKDLERFADDHFEELGLDVVFTKHFKDQVNNPRNGAAVTYDELENLLLRTYNAAGHKITKLPDGGEAVLKQLATWLNVPVKVIDQPDQPERELVLKTIMRKRHFETPNQEILV
;
A
#
# COMPACT_ATOMS: atom_id res chain seq x y z
N MET A 1 23.04 19.52 6.58
CA MET A 1 22.04 20.61 6.61
C MET A 1 20.88 20.22 7.50
N ILE A 2 20.56 21.07 8.47
CA ILE A 2 19.45 20.79 9.38
C ILE A 2 18.16 21.28 8.71
N LYS A 3 17.17 20.41 8.60
CA LYS A 3 15.87 20.79 8.06
C LYS A 3 15.14 21.72 9.01
N THR A 4 14.47 22.73 8.47
CA THR A 4 13.58 23.59 9.24
C THR A 4 12.34 22.81 9.65
N PHE A 5 11.60 23.29 10.65
CA PHE A 5 10.37 22.66 11.09
C PHE A 5 9.34 22.56 9.94
N SER A 6 9.24 23.60 9.11
CA SER A 6 8.33 23.55 7.95
C SER A 6 8.77 22.54 6.89
N GLN A 7 10.06 22.29 6.72
CA GLN A 7 10.55 21.25 5.82
C GLN A 7 10.16 19.86 6.32
N TRP A 8 10.21 19.63 7.63
CA TRP A 8 9.74 18.38 8.22
C TRP A 8 8.25 18.15 7.99
N LEU A 9 7.43 19.20 8.17
CA LEU A 9 5.98 19.11 7.98
C LEU A 9 5.57 18.88 6.53
N ASN A 10 6.40 19.37 5.58
CA ASN A 10 6.12 19.31 4.15
C ASN A 10 6.89 18.19 3.44
N GLU A 11 7.38 17.21 4.20
CA GLU A 11 8.11 16.08 3.64
C GLU A 11 7.15 15.07 3.02
N GLU A 12 6.53 15.48 1.91
CA GLU A 12 5.63 14.63 1.15
C GLU A 12 6.41 13.69 0.25
N LEU A 13 5.81 12.54 -0.03
CA LEU A 13 6.35 11.63 -1.03
C LEU A 13 6.03 12.18 -2.41
N ASP A 14 7.04 12.22 -3.26
CA ASP A 14 6.90 12.69 -4.63
C ASP A 14 6.76 11.52 -5.62
N ALA A 15 6.65 11.85 -6.91
CA ALA A 15 6.48 10.84 -7.96
C ALA A 15 7.66 9.86 -8.00
N ARG A 16 8.86 10.32 -7.70
CA ARG A 16 10.06 9.47 -7.68
C ARG A 16 10.00 8.47 -6.52
N ASP A 17 9.57 8.93 -5.35
CA ASP A 17 9.40 8.08 -4.19
C ASP A 17 8.40 6.95 -4.49
N PHE A 18 7.28 7.27 -5.12
CA PHE A 18 6.27 6.26 -5.48
C PHE A 18 6.79 5.28 -6.53
N LYS A 19 7.59 5.74 -7.49
CA LYS A 19 8.23 4.85 -8.46
C LYS A 19 9.20 3.90 -7.79
N ASP A 20 9.98 4.38 -6.85
CA ASP A 20 10.93 3.54 -6.11
C ASP A 20 10.19 2.50 -5.25
N LEU A 21 9.10 2.89 -4.59
CA LEU A 21 8.25 1.98 -3.83
C LEU A 21 7.59 0.94 -4.73
N GLU A 22 7.10 1.34 -5.88
CA GLU A 22 6.49 0.43 -6.85
C GLU A 22 7.49 -0.60 -7.35
N ARG A 23 8.70 -0.16 -7.67
CA ARG A 23 9.78 -1.06 -8.08
C ARG A 23 10.15 -2.04 -6.96
N PHE A 24 10.28 -1.55 -5.74
CA PHE A 24 10.53 -2.38 -4.56
C PHE A 24 9.44 -3.43 -4.39
N ALA A 25 8.19 -3.04 -4.51
CA ALA A 25 7.06 -3.95 -4.41
C ALA A 25 7.07 -4.99 -5.53
N ASP A 26 7.27 -4.57 -6.77
CA ASP A 26 7.29 -5.47 -7.93
C ASP A 26 8.41 -6.49 -7.81
N ASP A 27 9.59 -6.10 -7.34
CA ASP A 27 10.71 -7.02 -7.13
C ASP A 27 10.35 -8.14 -6.15
N HIS A 28 9.52 -7.86 -5.16
CA HIS A 28 9.08 -8.88 -4.20
C HIS A 28 7.85 -9.66 -4.68
N PHE A 29 6.87 -8.97 -5.22
CA PHE A 29 5.58 -9.58 -5.57
C PHE A 29 5.60 -10.33 -6.91
N GLU A 30 6.63 -10.15 -7.73
CA GLU A 30 6.78 -10.82 -9.00
C GLU A 30 6.71 -12.35 -8.86
N GLU A 31 7.34 -12.90 -7.85
CA GLU A 31 7.31 -14.36 -7.63
C GLU A 31 5.91 -14.88 -7.27
N LEU A 32 5.03 -14.00 -6.82
CA LEU A 32 3.63 -14.33 -6.55
C LEU A 32 2.74 -14.12 -7.77
N GLY A 33 3.32 -13.70 -8.90
CA GLY A 33 2.56 -13.39 -10.10
C GLY A 33 1.73 -12.12 -9.97
N LEU A 34 2.17 -11.18 -9.13
CA LEU A 34 1.45 -9.94 -8.86
C LEU A 34 2.28 -8.73 -9.30
N ASP A 35 1.60 -7.82 -9.99
CA ASP A 35 2.11 -6.51 -10.39
C ASP A 35 1.43 -5.47 -9.51
N VAL A 36 2.22 -4.73 -8.73
CA VAL A 36 1.69 -3.78 -7.73
C VAL A 36 1.40 -2.43 -8.39
N VAL A 37 0.19 -1.94 -8.19
CA VAL A 37 -0.26 -0.67 -8.78
C VAL A 37 -0.76 0.25 -7.66
N PHE A 38 -0.21 1.47 -7.61
CA PHE A 38 -0.70 2.53 -6.73
C PHE A 38 -1.65 3.42 -7.52
N THR A 39 -2.90 3.54 -7.09
CA THR A 39 -3.82 4.48 -7.73
C THR A 39 -3.41 5.92 -7.43
N LYS A 40 -3.90 6.86 -8.24
CA LYS A 40 -3.70 8.28 -7.95
C LYS A 40 -4.28 8.63 -6.57
N HIS A 41 -5.45 8.10 -6.27
CA HIS A 41 -6.11 8.34 -4.97
C HIS A 41 -5.25 7.83 -3.82
N PHE A 42 -4.63 6.66 -3.94
CA PHE A 42 -3.71 6.13 -2.94
C PHE A 42 -2.56 7.12 -2.70
N LYS A 43 -1.92 7.58 -3.78
CA LYS A 43 -0.80 8.52 -3.68
C LYS A 43 -1.21 9.83 -3.03
N ASP A 44 -2.39 10.35 -3.39
CA ASP A 44 -2.91 11.58 -2.81
C ASP A 44 -3.19 11.40 -1.31
N GLN A 45 -3.71 10.25 -0.92
CA GLN A 45 -4.03 9.97 0.48
C GLN A 45 -2.79 9.77 1.36
N VAL A 46 -1.70 9.24 0.80
CA VAL A 46 -0.43 9.12 1.52
C VAL A 46 0.00 10.48 2.07
N ASN A 47 -0.17 11.53 1.29
CA ASN A 47 0.23 12.89 1.62
C ASN A 47 -0.89 13.71 2.30
N ASN A 48 -2.02 13.08 2.60
CA ASN A 48 -3.17 13.79 3.14
C ASN A 48 -2.99 14.08 4.64
N PRO A 49 -3.09 15.34 5.07
CA PRO A 49 -2.94 15.70 6.49
C PRO A 49 -4.01 15.08 7.41
N ARG A 50 -5.11 14.57 6.86
CA ARG A 50 -6.14 13.86 7.63
C ARG A 50 -5.66 12.55 8.24
N ASN A 51 -4.51 12.05 7.79
CA ASN A 51 -3.90 10.87 8.39
C ASN A 51 -3.28 11.14 9.77
N GLY A 52 -3.34 12.38 10.24
CA GLY A 52 -2.78 12.81 11.53
C GLY A 52 -1.28 12.93 11.47
N ALA A 53 -0.57 11.81 11.56
CA ALA A 53 0.86 11.75 11.29
C ALA A 53 1.09 11.44 9.82
N ALA A 54 2.11 12.04 9.22
CA ALA A 54 2.48 11.79 7.84
C ALA A 54 2.80 10.30 7.64
N VAL A 55 2.38 9.75 6.50
CA VAL A 55 2.79 8.40 6.11
C VAL A 55 4.15 8.51 5.43
N THR A 56 5.15 7.86 6.01
CA THR A 56 6.53 7.97 5.54
C THR A 56 6.86 6.91 4.49
N TYR A 57 7.95 7.16 3.74
CA TYR A 57 8.50 6.19 2.81
C TYR A 57 8.82 4.87 3.52
N ASP A 58 9.48 4.94 4.67
CA ASP A 58 9.87 3.76 5.44
C ASP A 58 8.67 2.97 5.93
N GLU A 59 7.60 3.64 6.33
CA GLU A 59 6.35 2.97 6.72
C GLU A 59 5.74 2.20 5.56
N LEU A 60 5.72 2.79 4.37
CA LEU A 60 5.18 2.13 3.17
C LEU A 60 6.06 0.97 2.72
N GLU A 61 7.37 1.14 2.72
CA GLU A 61 8.30 0.06 2.39
C GLU A 61 8.12 -1.12 3.33
N ASN A 62 8.05 -0.86 4.63
CA ASN A 62 7.83 -1.89 5.64
C ASN A 62 6.46 -2.55 5.48
N LEU A 63 5.41 -1.78 5.19
CA LEU A 63 4.08 -2.30 4.96
C LEU A 63 4.06 -3.27 3.77
N LEU A 64 4.70 -2.88 2.67
CA LEU A 64 4.78 -3.71 1.47
C LEU A 64 5.55 -5.01 1.74
N LEU A 65 6.67 -4.92 2.44
CA LEU A 65 7.46 -6.10 2.79
C LEU A 65 6.69 -7.05 3.69
N ARG A 66 6.00 -6.52 4.70
CA ARG A 66 5.18 -7.35 5.60
C ARG A 66 3.98 -7.95 4.88
N THR A 67 3.39 -7.21 3.95
CA THR A 67 2.31 -7.73 3.11
C THR A 67 2.78 -8.93 2.31
N TYR A 68 3.94 -8.82 1.69
CA TYR A 68 4.54 -9.92 0.95
C TYR A 68 4.75 -11.15 1.87
N ASN A 69 5.37 -10.96 3.02
CA ASN A 69 5.73 -12.05 3.93
C ASN A 69 4.52 -12.68 4.62
N ALA A 70 3.58 -11.88 5.09
CA ALA A 70 2.47 -12.36 5.94
C ALA A 70 1.19 -12.62 5.15
N ALA A 71 0.97 -11.91 4.05
CA ALA A 71 -0.31 -11.91 3.35
C ALA A 71 -0.22 -12.40 1.90
N GLY A 72 0.98 -12.64 1.37
CA GLY A 72 1.16 -12.99 -0.04
C GLY A 72 0.28 -14.14 -0.49
N HIS A 73 0.26 -15.24 0.25
CA HIS A 73 -0.55 -16.40 -0.08
C HIS A 73 -2.07 -16.14 -0.03
N LYS A 74 -2.50 -15.32 0.92
CA LYS A 74 -3.92 -14.96 1.02
C LYS A 74 -4.36 -14.11 -0.16
N ILE A 75 -3.50 -13.18 -0.57
CA ILE A 75 -3.76 -12.31 -1.72
C ILE A 75 -3.85 -13.12 -3.01
N THR A 76 -2.95 -14.07 -3.22
CA THR A 76 -2.97 -14.91 -4.44
C THR A 76 -4.22 -15.76 -4.56
N LYS A 77 -4.91 -16.03 -3.46
CA LYS A 77 -6.14 -16.80 -3.43
C LYS A 77 -7.39 -15.96 -3.70
N LEU A 78 -7.29 -14.64 -3.76
CA LEU A 78 -8.43 -13.80 -4.07
C LEU A 78 -8.85 -13.99 -5.52
N PRO A 79 -10.18 -14.04 -5.79
CA PRO A 79 -10.66 -14.13 -7.17
C PRO A 79 -10.45 -12.80 -7.91
N ASP A 80 -10.64 -12.83 -9.24
CA ASP A 80 -10.64 -11.60 -10.04
C ASP A 80 -11.68 -10.62 -9.48
N GLY A 81 -11.24 -9.39 -9.22
CA GLY A 81 -12.07 -8.38 -8.58
C GLY A 81 -12.20 -8.54 -7.07
N GLY A 82 -11.51 -9.51 -6.47
CA GLY A 82 -11.56 -9.74 -5.04
C GLY A 82 -10.91 -8.59 -4.27
N GLU A 83 -11.53 -8.19 -3.15
CA GLU A 83 -11.09 -7.07 -2.33
C GLU A 83 -10.72 -7.52 -0.93
N ALA A 84 -9.75 -6.83 -0.33
CA ALA A 84 -9.34 -7.04 1.05
C ALA A 84 -8.82 -5.72 1.61
N VAL A 85 -8.60 -5.67 2.91
CA VAL A 85 -7.96 -4.54 3.57
C VAL A 85 -6.71 -5.05 4.29
N LEU A 86 -5.57 -4.51 3.92
CA LEU A 86 -4.32 -4.74 4.63
C LEU A 86 -4.32 -3.87 5.87
N LYS A 87 -4.21 -4.47 7.04
CA LYS A 87 -4.29 -3.76 8.31
C LYS A 87 -3.00 -3.96 9.09
N GLN A 88 -2.32 -2.85 9.40
CA GLN A 88 -1.12 -2.87 10.21
C GLN A 88 -1.38 -2.21 11.56
N LEU A 89 -1.40 -3.01 12.63
CA LEU A 89 -1.75 -2.51 13.95
C LEU A 89 -0.70 -1.57 14.54
N ALA A 90 0.58 -1.82 14.22
CA ALA A 90 1.68 -1.03 14.76
C ALA A 90 1.63 0.44 14.31
N THR A 91 1.11 0.72 13.14
CA THR A 91 1.05 2.07 12.56
C THR A 91 -0.36 2.60 12.41
N TRP A 92 -1.38 1.76 12.65
CA TRP A 92 -2.79 2.03 12.38
C TRP A 92 -3.08 2.29 10.90
N LEU A 93 -2.20 1.86 10.00
CA LEU A 93 -2.42 1.99 8.57
C LEU A 93 -3.38 0.91 8.07
N ASN A 94 -4.32 1.34 7.24
CA ASN A 94 -5.29 0.46 6.57
C ASN A 94 -5.22 0.74 5.09
N VAL A 95 -5.00 -0.30 4.28
CA VAL A 95 -4.85 -0.18 2.84
C VAL A 95 -5.85 -1.11 2.15
N PRO A 96 -6.98 -0.59 1.70
CA PRO A 96 -7.88 -1.35 0.82
C PRO A 96 -7.19 -1.71 -0.49
N VAL A 97 -7.27 -2.97 -0.85
CA VAL A 97 -6.65 -3.50 -2.08
C VAL A 97 -7.66 -4.28 -2.89
N LYS A 98 -7.36 -4.46 -4.16
CA LYS A 98 -8.15 -5.24 -5.10
C LYS A 98 -7.22 -6.01 -6.02
N VAL A 99 -7.56 -7.26 -6.30
CA VAL A 99 -6.81 -8.08 -7.25
C VAL A 99 -7.58 -8.14 -8.56
N ILE A 100 -6.89 -7.86 -9.67
CA ILE A 100 -7.51 -7.81 -11.00
C ILE A 100 -6.70 -8.68 -11.95
N ASP A 101 -7.38 -9.57 -12.66
CA ASP A 101 -6.76 -10.36 -13.72
C ASP A 101 -6.54 -9.47 -14.95
N GLN A 102 -5.39 -9.67 -15.60
CA GLN A 102 -5.05 -8.96 -16.83
C GLN A 102 -5.21 -9.92 -18.02
N PRO A 103 -6.14 -9.63 -18.98
CA PRO A 103 -6.47 -10.60 -20.05
C PRO A 103 -5.28 -11.05 -20.88
N ASP A 104 -4.31 -10.17 -21.12
CA ASP A 104 -3.19 -10.42 -22.04
C ASP A 104 -1.86 -10.66 -21.32
N GLN A 105 -1.87 -10.80 -20.00
CA GLN A 105 -0.66 -10.97 -19.21
C GLN A 105 -0.81 -12.06 -18.17
N PRO A 106 0.27 -12.81 -17.86
CA PRO A 106 0.21 -13.83 -16.82
C PRO A 106 0.11 -13.26 -15.43
N GLU A 107 0.64 -12.04 -15.20
CA GLU A 107 0.56 -11.39 -13.89
C GLU A 107 -0.80 -10.76 -13.67
N ARG A 108 -1.25 -10.85 -12.42
CA ARG A 108 -2.44 -10.14 -11.94
C ARG A 108 -1.99 -8.81 -11.37
N GLU A 109 -2.89 -7.82 -11.33
CA GLU A 109 -2.60 -6.57 -10.65
C GLU A 109 -3.05 -6.63 -9.20
N LEU A 110 -2.18 -6.21 -8.28
CA LEU A 110 -2.55 -5.89 -6.91
C LEU A 110 -2.66 -4.37 -6.81
N VAL A 111 -3.89 -3.90 -6.79
CA VAL A 111 -4.19 -2.47 -6.81
C VAL A 111 -4.38 -1.97 -5.39
N LEU A 112 -3.52 -1.05 -4.95
CA LEU A 112 -3.67 -0.35 -3.68
C LEU A 112 -4.56 0.87 -3.95
N LYS A 113 -5.80 0.79 -3.43
CA LYS A 113 -6.86 1.73 -3.78
C LYS A 113 -6.79 3.04 -3.03
N THR A 114 -6.46 2.97 -1.74
CA THR A 114 -6.34 4.13 -0.86
C THR A 114 -5.58 3.72 0.40
N ILE A 115 -5.33 4.66 1.28
CA ILE A 115 -4.66 4.41 2.55
C ILE A 115 -5.23 5.37 3.59
N MET A 116 -5.39 4.89 4.81
CA MET A 116 -5.82 5.74 5.90
C MET A 116 -5.20 5.27 7.22
N ARG A 117 -4.77 6.22 8.03
CA ARG A 117 -4.29 5.96 9.39
C ARG A 117 -5.47 6.13 10.34
N LYS A 118 -6.09 5.00 10.69
CA LYS A 118 -7.29 5.00 11.53
C LYS A 118 -7.28 3.80 12.46
N ARG A 119 -7.44 4.05 13.75
CA ARG A 119 -7.38 3.02 14.78
C ARG A 119 -8.53 2.01 14.71
N HIS A 120 -9.74 2.49 14.46
CA HIS A 120 -10.94 1.65 14.41
C HIS A 120 -11.55 1.69 13.01
N PHE A 121 -10.81 1.17 12.04
CA PHE A 121 -11.29 1.07 10.67
C PHE A 121 -12.15 -0.19 10.53
N GLU A 122 -13.40 0.01 10.14
CA GLU A 122 -14.33 -1.09 9.88
C GLU A 122 -14.59 -1.24 8.39
N THR A 123 -14.68 -2.47 7.93
CA THR A 123 -14.92 -2.79 6.53
C THR A 123 -15.70 -4.09 6.41
N PRO A 124 -16.61 -4.22 5.41
CA PRO A 124 -17.24 -5.50 5.10
C PRO A 124 -16.29 -6.49 4.40
N ASN A 125 -15.15 -6.00 3.91
CA ASN A 125 -14.18 -6.83 3.19
C ASN A 125 -13.29 -7.58 4.17
N GLN A 126 -12.64 -8.64 3.68
CA GLN A 126 -11.68 -9.41 4.47
C GLN A 126 -10.55 -8.52 4.95
N GLU A 127 -10.25 -8.57 6.24
CA GLU A 127 -9.09 -7.90 6.82
C GLU A 127 -7.92 -8.87 6.87
N ILE A 128 -6.75 -8.43 6.42
CA ILE A 128 -5.52 -9.21 6.45
C ILE A 128 -4.51 -8.45 7.29
N LEU A 129 -4.12 -9.02 8.43
CA LEU A 129 -3.13 -8.40 9.31
C LEU A 129 -1.73 -8.56 8.72
N VAL A 130 -1.00 -7.47 8.70
CA VAL A 130 0.37 -7.44 8.16
C VAL A 130 1.38 -6.79 9.10
#